data_c9898695e4e9f8081bacd674fb48d151
#
_entry.id   c9898695e4e9f8081bacd674fb48d151
#
_cell.length_a   1.000
_cell.length_b   1.000
_cell.length_c   1.000
_cell.angle_alpha   90.00
_cell.angle_beta   90.00
_cell.angle_gamma   90.00
#
_symmetry.space_group_name_H-M   'P 1'
#
loop_
_entity.id
_entity.type
_entity.pdbx_description
1 polymer ?
#
loop_
_entity_poly.entity_id
_entity_poly.type
_entity_poly.pdbx_seq_one_letter_code
_entity_poly.pdbx_strand_id
1 'polypeptide(L)'
;MKESNFSNSNIDLACEEVGKFLASAGVDRREAIRIKFTFEEVLLEYQNRFGEEASFKVRCVKRLSSIKVEVVVEEESFDPFDKPGEEDDVIRGLLASIGLAPTWSYKNGKNYILFMPKKKSLSGTVKMIGAIGLALIAGIALNFLPDGIRTGANDYVLTPVTDAFMGLITAVSVPLVFLSILSSICSMGNMETLGKIGSKTIKAILLHVVLVGAFMTALGSLFFPIQWGGGEASGFSEILDLIYDIIPSNLFEPFVTGHTLQLIFIAIIVGLAMLVLSSRVNGVFSLIQQLDSIVQTIMSGLSSTLPILIFVLFTGMISGGNLGAILNSWKMLALILLLLAAFYVLNLLRVAVTKKVSPALLLKKTWQTFVIALTTASSAAAFGTNVRDANKKLGIDKTLVEFGIPLGQVLFDPAGIANLTGIELTMAALYGVPITPSFLIIAFITNLLLSIATPPVPGGGVMCYTIAFAQLGIPLEAVGIVIVVDMITDFPGTACSVSGWQLIMTDVADSLGMLDKETLRKKN
;
A
#
# COMPACT_ATOMS: atom_id res chain seq x y z
N MET A 1 -27.50 14.94 27.58
CA MET A 1 -28.18 14.84 26.28
C MET A 1 -29.12 16.03 26.20
N LYS A 2 -28.93 16.93 25.29
CA LYS A 2 -29.83 18.04 25.02
C LYS A 2 -30.75 17.59 23.90
N GLU A 3 -32.02 17.61 24.10
CA GLU A 3 -33.04 17.34 23.10
C GLU A 3 -33.32 18.63 22.33
N SER A 4 -33.29 18.56 21.02
CA SER A 4 -33.52 19.70 20.14
C SER A 4 -34.38 19.25 18.96
N ASN A 5 -35.24 20.12 18.45
CA ASN A 5 -35.98 19.86 17.22
C ASN A 5 -35.10 20.15 15.98
N PHE A 6 -35.53 19.66 14.83
CA PHE A 6 -34.77 19.81 13.56
C PHE A 6 -34.91 21.21 12.92
N SER A 7 -35.05 22.30 13.71
CA SER A 7 -34.96 23.63 13.13
C SER A 7 -33.53 23.94 12.67
N ASN A 8 -33.38 24.71 11.60
CA ASN A 8 -32.06 25.05 11.03
C ASN A 8 -31.14 25.69 12.09
N SER A 9 -31.67 26.55 12.97
CA SER A 9 -30.88 27.15 14.06
C SER A 9 -30.37 26.14 15.07
N ASN A 10 -31.11 25.08 15.36
CA ASN A 10 -30.70 24.03 16.28
C ASN A 10 -29.71 23.07 15.64
N ILE A 11 -29.82 22.79 14.32
CA ILE A 11 -28.84 22.03 13.55
C ILE A 11 -27.50 22.76 13.56
N ASP A 12 -27.49 24.07 13.27
CA ASP A 12 -26.26 24.88 13.29
C ASP A 12 -25.59 24.88 14.67
N LEU A 13 -26.39 25.04 15.74
CA LEU A 13 -25.91 24.97 17.12
C LEU A 13 -25.30 23.60 17.45
N ALA A 14 -25.98 22.51 17.09
CA ALA A 14 -25.47 21.16 17.29
C ALA A 14 -24.15 20.91 16.52
N CYS A 15 -24.05 21.39 15.29
CA CYS A 15 -22.84 21.34 14.47
C CYS A 15 -21.69 22.14 15.09
N GLU A 16 -21.97 23.29 15.69
CA GLU A 16 -20.97 24.09 16.40
C GLU A 16 -20.49 23.41 17.70
N GLU A 17 -21.43 22.87 18.51
CA GLU A 17 -21.12 22.14 19.75
C GLU A 17 -20.27 20.88 19.45
N VAL A 18 -20.64 20.09 18.41
CA VAL A 18 -19.86 18.93 17.96
C VAL A 18 -18.49 19.36 17.48
N GLY A 19 -18.38 20.43 16.70
CA GLY A 19 -17.09 20.98 16.26
C GLY A 19 -16.18 21.38 17.43
N LYS A 20 -16.72 22.08 18.44
CA LYS A 20 -15.98 22.46 19.65
C LYS A 20 -15.55 21.23 20.46
N PHE A 21 -16.44 20.23 20.57
CA PHE A 21 -16.11 18.97 21.25
C PHE A 21 -14.98 18.22 20.54
N LEU A 22 -15.04 18.04 19.22
CA LEU A 22 -14.02 17.35 18.42
C LEU A 22 -12.66 18.04 18.56
N ALA A 23 -12.62 19.36 18.51
CA ALA A 23 -11.40 20.13 18.72
C ALA A 23 -10.82 19.93 20.14
N SER A 24 -11.66 19.98 21.17
CA SER A 24 -11.24 19.75 22.57
C SER A 24 -10.83 18.30 22.84
N ALA A 25 -11.38 17.37 22.09
CA ALA A 25 -11.07 15.96 22.19
C ALA A 25 -9.71 15.59 21.54
N GLY A 26 -9.12 16.48 20.71
CA GLY A 26 -7.86 16.28 20.05
C GLY A 26 -7.98 15.49 18.72
N VAL A 27 -9.12 15.65 18.06
CA VAL A 27 -9.33 15.14 16.68
C VAL A 27 -8.57 16.04 15.69
N ASP A 28 -8.04 15.46 14.62
CA ASP A 28 -7.39 16.25 13.58
C ASP A 28 -8.37 17.24 12.93
N ARG A 29 -7.90 18.45 12.60
CA ARG A 29 -8.75 19.53 12.09
C ARG A 29 -9.51 19.13 10.81
N ARG A 30 -8.86 18.40 9.90
CA ARG A 30 -9.50 17.94 8.65
C ARG A 30 -10.60 16.92 8.93
N GLU A 31 -10.33 16.00 9.83
CA GLU A 31 -11.29 14.97 10.24
C GLU A 31 -12.47 15.60 11.01
N ALA A 32 -12.21 16.54 11.90
CA ALA A 32 -13.25 17.27 12.63
C ALA A 32 -14.17 18.04 11.67
N ILE A 33 -13.62 18.73 10.66
CA ILE A 33 -14.39 19.44 9.63
C ILE A 33 -15.26 18.45 8.83
N ARG A 34 -14.71 17.31 8.43
CA ARG A 34 -15.43 16.30 7.66
C ARG A 34 -16.57 15.70 8.47
N ILE A 35 -16.31 15.30 9.71
CA ILE A 35 -17.36 14.76 10.59
C ILE A 35 -18.46 15.80 10.79
N LYS A 36 -18.10 17.08 10.94
CA LYS A 36 -19.07 18.17 11.06
C LYS A 36 -19.99 18.23 9.83
N PHE A 37 -19.44 18.16 8.63
CA PHE A 37 -20.24 18.17 7.39
C PHE A 37 -21.14 16.93 7.27
N THR A 38 -20.61 15.73 7.50
CA THR A 38 -21.43 14.51 7.43
C THR A 38 -22.49 14.49 8.55
N PHE A 39 -22.20 15.04 9.72
CA PHE A 39 -23.15 15.20 10.82
C PHE A 39 -24.29 16.14 10.44
N GLU A 40 -23.98 17.28 9.83
CA GLU A 40 -24.94 18.26 9.32
C GLU A 40 -25.83 17.64 8.23
N GLU A 41 -25.22 16.94 7.25
CA GLU A 41 -25.94 16.24 6.18
C GLU A 41 -26.92 15.22 6.74
N VAL A 42 -26.51 14.41 7.72
CA VAL A 42 -27.38 13.43 8.39
C VAL A 42 -28.58 14.11 9.07
N LEU A 43 -28.36 15.22 9.79
CA LEU A 43 -29.47 15.95 10.44
C LEU A 43 -30.43 16.56 9.41
N LEU A 44 -29.92 17.09 8.29
CA LEU A 44 -30.75 17.63 7.22
C LEU A 44 -31.57 16.54 6.51
N GLU A 45 -31.04 15.33 6.33
CA GLU A 45 -31.79 14.20 5.78
C GLU A 45 -32.94 13.78 6.70
N TYR A 46 -32.72 13.76 8.03
CA TYR A 46 -33.80 13.51 8.99
C TYR A 46 -34.83 14.63 9.00
N GLN A 47 -34.41 15.91 8.92
CA GLN A 47 -35.31 17.08 8.81
C GLN A 47 -36.17 16.97 7.54
N ASN A 48 -35.56 16.65 6.41
CA ASN A 48 -36.28 16.48 5.12
C ASN A 48 -37.31 15.35 5.17
N ARG A 49 -37.01 14.28 5.93
CA ARG A 49 -37.88 13.09 6.03
C ARG A 49 -39.01 13.27 7.03
N PHE A 50 -38.72 13.81 8.21
CA PHE A 50 -39.66 13.83 9.35
C PHE A 50 -40.15 15.22 9.71
N GLY A 51 -39.61 16.28 9.11
CA GLY A 51 -39.99 17.66 9.34
C GLY A 51 -39.25 18.32 10.54
N GLU A 52 -39.49 19.63 10.72
CA GLU A 52 -38.80 20.42 11.76
C GLU A 52 -39.31 20.15 13.19
N GLU A 53 -40.50 19.56 13.35
CA GLU A 53 -41.11 19.26 14.66
C GLU A 53 -40.52 18.01 15.31
N ALA A 54 -39.94 17.09 14.52
CA ALA A 54 -39.26 15.93 15.03
C ALA A 54 -38.04 16.31 15.89
N SER A 55 -37.62 15.45 16.80
CA SER A 55 -36.54 15.76 17.75
C SER A 55 -35.35 14.84 17.62
N PHE A 56 -34.16 15.36 17.90
CA PHE A 56 -32.93 14.59 17.98
C PHE A 56 -32.18 14.86 19.29
N LYS A 57 -31.36 13.87 19.68
CA LYS A 57 -30.49 13.97 20.87
C LYS A 57 -29.06 13.71 20.45
N VAL A 58 -28.14 14.61 20.82
CA VAL A 58 -26.70 14.43 20.54
C VAL A 58 -25.97 14.08 21.83
N ARG A 59 -25.14 13.06 21.76
CA ARG A 59 -24.30 12.63 22.87
C ARG A 59 -22.83 12.57 22.42
N CYS A 60 -22.00 13.40 23.02
CA CYS A 60 -20.57 13.43 22.83
C CYS A 60 -19.85 12.75 24.00
N VAL A 61 -19.08 11.71 23.74
CA VAL A 61 -18.37 10.95 24.79
C VAL A 61 -16.89 10.84 24.44
N LYS A 62 -16.04 11.27 25.37
CA LYS A 62 -14.59 11.08 25.29
C LYS A 62 -14.16 10.07 26.34
N ARG A 63 -13.58 8.94 25.92
CA ARG A 63 -12.90 7.95 26.77
C ARG A 63 -11.41 7.95 26.45
N LEU A 64 -10.61 7.31 27.30
CA LEU A 64 -9.13 7.23 27.10
C LEU A 64 -8.74 6.72 25.71
N SER A 65 -9.46 5.74 25.18
CA SER A 65 -9.17 5.09 23.89
C SER A 65 -10.12 5.44 22.76
N SER A 66 -11.26 6.13 23.00
CA SER A 66 -12.26 6.37 21.97
C SER A 66 -12.98 7.71 22.15
N ILE A 67 -13.28 8.33 21.02
CA ILE A 67 -14.13 9.51 20.91
C ILE A 67 -15.40 9.06 20.17
N LYS A 68 -16.57 9.41 20.67
CA LYS A 68 -17.85 9.03 20.06
C LYS A 68 -18.76 10.25 20.02
N VAL A 69 -19.38 10.47 18.87
CA VAL A 69 -20.51 11.37 18.70
C VAL A 69 -21.69 10.51 18.25
N GLU A 70 -22.72 10.48 19.04
CA GLU A 70 -23.92 9.66 18.82
C GLU A 70 -25.12 10.60 18.62
N VAL A 71 -25.87 10.36 17.56
CA VAL A 71 -27.15 11.01 17.29
C VAL A 71 -28.24 9.98 17.52
N VAL A 72 -29.28 10.34 18.26
CA VAL A 72 -30.44 9.49 18.50
C VAL A 72 -31.67 10.23 18.02
N VAL A 73 -32.45 9.62 17.14
CA VAL A 73 -33.71 10.16 16.61
C VAL A 73 -34.82 9.17 16.92
N GLU A 74 -35.87 9.63 17.59
CA GLU A 74 -37.01 8.81 18.06
C GLU A 74 -38.14 8.84 17.01
N GLU A 75 -37.84 8.30 15.82
CA GLU A 75 -38.75 8.25 14.67
C GLU A 75 -38.68 6.87 14.02
N GLU A 76 -39.54 6.63 13.03
CA GLU A 76 -39.51 5.39 12.24
C GLU A 76 -38.13 5.07 11.67
N SER A 77 -37.90 3.80 11.36
CA SER A 77 -36.62 3.31 10.80
C SER A 77 -36.27 4.04 9.51
N PHE A 78 -35.19 4.80 9.54
CA PHE A 78 -34.69 5.53 8.38
C PHE A 78 -33.15 5.55 8.40
N ASP A 79 -32.54 4.90 7.40
CA ASP A 79 -31.11 4.98 7.17
C ASP A 79 -30.78 6.21 6.31
N PRO A 80 -30.16 7.26 6.87
CA PRO A 80 -29.83 8.48 6.11
C PRO A 80 -28.74 8.23 5.05
N PHE A 81 -28.15 7.06 5.06
CA PHE A 81 -27.11 6.66 4.12
C PHE A 81 -27.66 5.76 3.00
N ASP A 82 -28.91 5.33 3.03
CA ASP A 82 -29.54 4.49 2.00
C ASP A 82 -30.12 5.37 0.88
N LYS A 83 -29.23 5.82 -0.02
CA LYS A 83 -29.62 6.55 -1.24
C LYS A 83 -29.52 5.61 -2.45
N PRO A 84 -30.60 5.40 -3.23
CA PRO A 84 -30.54 4.59 -4.44
C PRO A 84 -29.80 5.37 -5.56
N GLY A 85 -28.55 4.97 -5.83
CA GLY A 85 -27.76 5.52 -6.94
C GLY A 85 -26.36 4.90 -6.96
N GLU A 86 -25.94 4.39 -8.13
CA GLU A 86 -24.68 3.67 -8.32
C GLU A 86 -23.39 4.46 -7.95
N GLU A 87 -23.44 5.79 -7.94
CA GLU A 87 -22.27 6.63 -7.58
C GLU A 87 -22.02 6.69 -6.06
N ASP A 88 -23.05 6.55 -5.24
CA ASP A 88 -22.94 6.68 -3.78
C ASP A 88 -22.37 5.41 -3.12
N ASP A 89 -22.54 4.22 -3.70
CA ASP A 89 -21.98 2.97 -3.16
C ASP A 89 -20.45 2.93 -3.25
N VAL A 90 -19.87 3.55 -4.27
CA VAL A 90 -18.41 3.66 -4.42
C VAL A 90 -17.83 4.61 -3.37
N ILE A 91 -18.49 5.72 -3.12
CA ILE A 91 -18.08 6.70 -2.09
C ILE A 91 -18.25 6.10 -0.69
N ARG A 92 -19.31 5.34 -0.43
CA ARG A 92 -19.52 4.57 0.82
C ARG A 92 -18.43 3.53 1.03
N GLY A 93 -18.13 2.72 0.02
CA GLY A 93 -17.04 1.74 0.08
C GLY A 93 -15.70 2.39 0.40
N LEU A 94 -15.44 3.55 -0.17
CA LEU A 94 -14.24 4.36 0.09
C LEU A 94 -14.24 4.93 1.52
N LEU A 95 -15.34 5.47 2.01
CA LEU A 95 -15.47 6.00 3.38
C LEU A 95 -15.44 4.89 4.43
N ALA A 96 -16.02 3.73 4.15
CA ALA A 96 -15.97 2.55 5.00
C ALA A 96 -14.56 1.96 5.07
N SER A 97 -13.84 1.89 3.96
CA SER A 97 -12.46 1.37 3.89
C SER A 97 -11.47 2.23 4.68
N ILE A 98 -11.78 3.53 4.88
CA ILE A 98 -10.95 4.45 5.68
C ILE A 98 -11.34 4.43 7.17
N GLY A 99 -12.33 3.61 7.56
CA GLY A 99 -12.83 3.50 8.94
C GLY A 99 -13.50 4.78 9.46
N LEU A 100 -14.14 5.54 8.59
CA LEU A 100 -14.65 6.89 8.83
C LEU A 100 -16.14 7.04 8.45
N ALA A 101 -16.77 5.94 7.97
CA ALA A 101 -18.20 5.93 7.77
C ALA A 101 -18.91 5.91 9.12
N PRO A 102 -19.90 6.80 9.34
CA PRO A 102 -20.78 6.68 10.47
C PRO A 102 -21.56 5.36 10.36
N THR A 103 -21.84 4.74 11.50
CA THR A 103 -22.67 3.53 11.55
C THR A 103 -24.10 3.91 11.95
N TRP A 104 -25.07 3.34 11.23
CA TRP A 104 -26.48 3.47 11.56
C TRP A 104 -27.02 2.16 12.12
N SER A 105 -27.96 2.25 13.07
CA SER A 105 -28.71 1.10 13.57
C SER A 105 -30.05 1.53 14.13
N TYR A 106 -31.10 0.74 13.88
CA TYR A 106 -32.43 0.95 14.44
C TYR A 106 -32.71 -0.05 15.58
N LYS A 107 -33.01 0.46 16.78
CA LYS A 107 -33.29 -0.37 17.97
C LYS A 107 -34.32 0.32 18.86
N ASN A 108 -35.30 -0.46 19.35
CA ASN A 108 -36.29 0.01 20.32
C ASN A 108 -37.04 1.30 19.89
N GLY A 109 -37.40 1.39 18.60
CA GLY A 109 -38.13 2.57 18.09
C GLY A 109 -37.25 3.81 17.90
N LYS A 110 -35.91 3.67 17.86
CA LYS A 110 -34.98 4.78 17.73
C LYS A 110 -33.90 4.47 16.70
N ASN A 111 -33.55 5.51 15.94
CA ASN A 111 -32.39 5.49 15.04
C ASN A 111 -31.16 5.97 15.81
N TYR A 112 -30.08 5.19 15.74
CA TYR A 112 -28.79 5.51 16.33
C TYR A 112 -27.78 5.71 15.21
N ILE A 113 -27.18 6.89 15.14
CA ILE A 113 -26.09 7.22 14.21
C ILE A 113 -24.85 7.48 15.04
N LEU A 114 -23.79 6.71 14.80
CA LEU A 114 -22.57 6.75 15.58
C LEU A 114 -21.37 7.15 14.72
N PHE A 115 -20.73 8.26 15.08
CA PHE A 115 -19.48 8.74 14.54
C PHE A 115 -18.36 8.39 15.51
N MET A 116 -17.28 7.75 15.01
CA MET A 116 -16.11 7.36 15.80
C MET A 116 -14.85 8.07 15.29
N PRO A 117 -14.64 9.36 15.58
CA PRO A 117 -13.45 10.07 15.16
C PRO A 117 -12.18 9.47 15.77
N LYS A 118 -11.13 9.36 14.97
CA LYS A 118 -9.83 8.92 15.44
C LYS A 118 -9.13 10.07 16.18
N LYS A 119 -8.60 9.79 17.36
CA LYS A 119 -7.73 10.72 18.07
C LYS A 119 -6.47 10.98 17.24
N LYS A 120 -5.99 12.22 17.18
CA LYS A 120 -4.72 12.54 16.51
C LYS A 120 -3.61 11.68 17.11
N SER A 121 -3.22 10.65 16.41
CA SER A 121 -2.05 9.85 16.75
C SER A 121 -0.83 10.44 16.06
N LEU A 122 0.34 10.28 16.66
CA LEU A 122 1.59 10.53 15.95
C LEU A 122 1.59 9.70 14.65
N SER A 123 2.05 10.28 13.55
CA SER A 123 2.16 9.53 12.30
C SER A 123 3.01 8.28 12.49
N GLY A 124 2.74 7.22 11.74
CA GLY A 124 3.52 5.98 11.80
C GLY A 124 5.01 6.25 11.67
N THR A 125 5.39 7.13 10.75
CA THR A 125 6.77 7.59 10.53
C THR A 125 7.41 8.20 11.77
N VAL A 126 6.70 9.10 12.48
CA VAL A 126 7.23 9.69 13.72
C VAL A 126 7.42 8.66 14.82
N LYS A 127 6.51 7.68 14.93
CA LYS A 127 6.66 6.56 15.88
C LYS A 127 7.87 5.70 15.55
N MET A 128 8.11 5.41 14.27
CA MET A 128 9.25 4.62 13.80
C MET A 128 10.58 5.35 14.02
N ILE A 129 10.68 6.64 13.68
CA ILE A 129 11.87 7.47 13.96
C ILE A 129 12.13 7.52 15.47
N GLY A 130 11.08 7.69 16.28
CA GLY A 130 11.19 7.63 17.74
C GLY A 130 11.69 6.26 18.23
N ALA A 131 11.22 5.17 17.65
CA ALA A 131 11.68 3.82 17.97
C ALA A 131 13.16 3.61 17.63
N ILE A 132 13.63 4.11 16.48
CA ILE A 132 15.06 4.08 16.10
C ILE A 132 15.90 4.88 17.09
N GLY A 133 15.47 6.10 17.43
CA GLY A 133 16.18 6.92 18.41
C GLY A 133 16.29 6.25 19.79
N LEU A 134 15.20 5.65 20.26
CA LEU A 134 15.18 4.89 21.51
C LEU A 134 16.05 3.63 21.41
N ALA A 135 16.04 2.93 20.28
CA ALA A 135 16.87 1.75 20.06
C ALA A 135 18.36 2.08 20.07
N LEU A 136 18.77 3.20 19.48
CA LEU A 136 20.16 3.70 19.54
C LEU A 136 20.58 3.93 20.99
N ILE A 137 19.77 4.61 21.79
CA ILE A 137 20.06 4.87 23.19
C ILE A 137 20.14 3.55 23.98
N ALA A 138 19.16 2.66 23.80
CA ALA A 138 19.10 1.38 24.52
C ALA A 138 20.25 0.44 24.11
N GLY A 139 20.53 0.32 22.80
CA GLY A 139 21.62 -0.53 22.29
C GLY A 139 23.00 -0.06 22.75
N ILE A 140 23.25 1.26 22.72
CA ILE A 140 24.48 1.84 23.26
C ILE A 140 24.56 1.62 24.76
N ALA A 141 23.47 1.84 25.51
CA ALA A 141 23.45 1.61 26.95
C ALA A 141 23.75 0.14 27.32
N LEU A 142 23.23 -0.83 26.55
CA LEU A 142 23.54 -2.25 26.73
C LEU A 142 25.04 -2.56 26.53
N ASN A 143 25.73 -1.84 25.65
CA ASN A 143 27.17 -2.03 25.43
C ASN A 143 28.04 -1.58 26.60
N PHE A 144 27.53 -0.73 27.52
CA PHE A 144 28.22 -0.36 28.76
C PHE A 144 27.95 -1.32 29.92
N LEU A 145 27.04 -2.29 29.75
CA LEU A 145 26.74 -3.29 30.76
C LEU A 145 27.68 -4.51 30.64
N PRO A 146 27.88 -5.27 31.74
CA PRO A 146 28.64 -6.51 31.71
C PRO A 146 28.12 -7.47 30.65
N ASP A 147 29.02 -8.23 30.00
CA ASP A 147 28.71 -9.15 28.91
C ASP A 147 27.54 -10.11 29.23
N GLY A 148 27.48 -10.63 30.45
CA GLY A 148 26.41 -11.54 30.89
C GLY A 148 25.01 -10.90 30.88
N ILE A 149 24.91 -9.59 31.16
CA ILE A 149 23.63 -8.87 31.09
C ILE A 149 23.29 -8.57 29.65
N ARG A 150 24.27 -8.17 28.85
CA ARG A 150 24.11 -7.85 27.44
C ARG A 150 23.66 -9.08 26.63
N THR A 151 24.34 -10.20 26.76
CA THR A 151 23.97 -11.47 26.12
C THR A 151 22.63 -11.97 26.64
N GLY A 152 22.39 -11.91 27.95
CA GLY A 152 21.09 -12.27 28.51
C GLY A 152 19.93 -11.43 27.97
N ALA A 153 20.10 -10.11 27.78
CA ALA A 153 19.09 -9.25 27.17
C ALA A 153 18.85 -9.63 25.71
N ASN A 154 19.88 -9.93 24.93
CA ASN A 154 19.76 -10.37 23.55
C ASN A 154 19.06 -11.74 23.47
N ASP A 155 19.55 -12.75 24.18
CA ASP A 155 19.13 -14.13 24.00
C ASP A 155 17.74 -14.42 24.59
N TYR A 156 17.37 -13.77 25.70
CA TYR A 156 16.13 -14.05 26.42
C TYR A 156 15.01 -13.02 26.13
N VAL A 157 15.32 -11.86 25.55
CA VAL A 157 14.31 -10.81 25.32
C VAL A 157 14.29 -10.36 23.87
N LEU A 158 15.39 -9.83 23.35
CA LEU A 158 15.38 -9.17 22.04
C LEU A 158 15.20 -10.19 20.90
N THR A 159 15.96 -11.27 20.87
CA THR A 159 15.87 -12.31 19.84
C THR A 159 14.52 -13.02 19.86
N PRO A 160 13.99 -13.54 20.99
CA PRO A 160 12.67 -14.19 20.99
C PRO A 160 11.51 -13.27 20.59
N VAL A 161 11.57 -12.00 20.97
CA VAL A 161 10.55 -11.03 20.54
C VAL A 161 10.64 -10.79 19.03
N THR A 162 11.84 -10.64 18.49
CA THR A 162 12.08 -10.51 17.04
C THR A 162 11.54 -11.72 16.30
N ASP A 163 11.90 -12.93 16.73
CA ASP A 163 11.48 -14.19 16.10
C ASP A 163 9.95 -14.35 16.13
N ALA A 164 9.33 -13.99 17.25
CA ALA A 164 7.86 -14.01 17.35
C ALA A 164 7.19 -13.04 16.36
N PHE A 165 7.73 -11.83 16.21
CA PHE A 165 7.22 -10.86 15.22
C PHE A 165 7.44 -11.35 13.79
N MET A 166 8.63 -11.85 13.47
CA MET A 166 8.92 -12.38 12.13
C MET A 166 8.04 -13.59 11.82
N GLY A 167 7.82 -14.48 12.79
CA GLY A 167 6.89 -15.60 12.66
C GLY A 167 5.45 -15.16 12.39
N LEU A 168 4.96 -14.12 13.08
CA LEU A 168 3.63 -13.55 12.82
C LEU A 168 3.52 -12.92 11.43
N ILE A 169 4.52 -12.16 10.99
CA ILE A 169 4.57 -11.60 9.64
C ILE A 169 4.52 -12.72 8.61
N THR A 170 5.35 -13.75 8.75
CA THR A 170 5.40 -14.89 7.84
C THR A 170 4.06 -15.66 7.81
N ALA A 171 3.44 -15.89 8.96
CA ALA A 171 2.16 -16.59 9.05
C ALA A 171 1.02 -15.86 8.31
N VAL A 172 0.99 -14.53 8.36
CA VAL A 172 -0.01 -13.71 7.65
C VAL A 172 0.34 -13.56 6.17
N SER A 173 1.60 -13.66 5.80
CA SER A 173 2.09 -13.43 4.44
C SER A 173 1.50 -14.40 3.43
N VAL A 174 1.46 -15.69 3.75
CA VAL A 174 0.97 -16.74 2.85
C VAL A 174 -0.48 -16.49 2.39
N PRO A 175 -1.47 -16.35 3.30
CA PRO A 175 -2.84 -16.07 2.89
C PRO A 175 -2.98 -14.69 2.25
N LEU A 176 -2.18 -13.70 2.67
CA LEU A 176 -2.24 -12.34 2.14
C LEU A 176 -1.82 -12.30 0.67
N VAL A 177 -0.67 -12.89 0.30
CA VAL A 177 -0.19 -12.96 -1.09
C VAL A 177 -1.22 -13.64 -1.98
N PHE A 178 -1.69 -14.81 -1.57
CA PHE A 178 -2.64 -15.58 -2.36
C PHE A 178 -3.94 -14.81 -2.61
N LEU A 179 -4.55 -14.29 -1.55
CA LEU A 179 -5.83 -13.59 -1.64
C LEU A 179 -5.71 -12.24 -2.36
N SER A 180 -4.62 -11.50 -2.15
CA SER A 180 -4.42 -10.21 -2.81
C SER A 180 -4.21 -10.34 -4.30
N ILE A 181 -3.42 -11.34 -4.76
CA ILE A 181 -3.25 -11.62 -6.19
C ILE A 181 -4.58 -12.06 -6.80
N LEU A 182 -5.27 -12.98 -6.13
CA LEU A 182 -6.53 -13.52 -6.60
C LEU A 182 -7.60 -12.42 -6.69
N SER A 183 -7.72 -11.58 -5.66
CA SER A 183 -8.61 -10.42 -5.62
C SER A 183 -8.28 -9.42 -6.74
N SER A 184 -7.00 -9.16 -6.97
CA SER A 184 -6.54 -8.26 -8.03
C SER A 184 -6.91 -8.79 -9.42
N ILE A 185 -6.65 -10.08 -9.70
CA ILE A 185 -7.01 -10.69 -10.98
C ILE A 185 -8.52 -10.71 -11.16
N CYS A 186 -9.27 -11.08 -10.15
CA CYS A 186 -10.74 -11.13 -10.21
C CYS A 186 -11.39 -9.76 -10.38
N SER A 187 -10.81 -8.68 -9.83
CA SER A 187 -11.29 -7.31 -10.05
C SER A 187 -11.16 -6.86 -11.52
N MET A 188 -10.34 -7.58 -12.32
CA MET A 188 -10.26 -7.39 -13.78
C MET A 188 -11.49 -7.95 -14.52
N GLY A 189 -12.33 -8.76 -13.88
CA GLY A 189 -13.47 -9.47 -14.51
C GLY A 189 -14.57 -8.58 -15.08
N ASN A 190 -14.69 -7.33 -14.64
CA ASN A 190 -15.59 -6.33 -15.24
C ASN A 190 -15.09 -5.79 -16.60
N MET A 191 -14.02 -6.38 -17.14
CA MET A 191 -13.35 -5.92 -18.35
C MET A 191 -13.95 -6.40 -19.65
N GLU A 192 -14.89 -7.35 -19.63
CA GLU A 192 -15.63 -7.73 -20.84
C GLU A 192 -16.38 -6.53 -21.44
N THR A 193 -16.82 -5.59 -20.61
CA THR A 193 -17.48 -4.35 -21.00
C THR A 193 -16.52 -3.32 -21.61
N LEU A 194 -15.23 -3.36 -21.28
CA LEU A 194 -14.23 -2.36 -21.70
C LEU A 194 -13.35 -2.81 -22.89
N GLY A 195 -13.43 -4.08 -23.30
CA GLY A 195 -12.83 -4.62 -24.53
C GLY A 195 -11.39 -4.15 -24.85
N LYS A 196 -11.26 -3.25 -25.82
CA LYS A 196 -9.97 -2.71 -26.28
C LYS A 196 -9.20 -1.93 -25.21
N ILE A 197 -9.90 -1.16 -24.36
CA ILE A 197 -9.29 -0.32 -23.32
C ILE A 197 -8.62 -1.20 -22.28
N GLY A 198 -9.35 -2.18 -21.76
CA GLY A 198 -8.86 -3.10 -20.76
C GLY A 198 -7.66 -3.92 -21.24
N SER A 199 -7.79 -4.55 -22.40
CA SER A 199 -6.72 -5.35 -22.99
C SER A 199 -5.44 -4.55 -23.23
N LYS A 200 -5.53 -3.31 -23.74
CA LYS A 200 -4.36 -2.46 -23.96
C LYS A 200 -3.73 -1.99 -22.66
N THR A 201 -4.54 -1.61 -21.66
CA THR A 201 -4.03 -1.17 -20.36
C THR A 201 -3.26 -2.30 -19.65
N ILE A 202 -3.82 -3.53 -19.64
CA ILE A 202 -3.13 -4.68 -19.02
C ILE A 202 -1.85 -5.02 -19.76
N LYS A 203 -1.90 -5.08 -21.10
CA LYS A 203 -0.68 -5.31 -21.89
C LYS A 203 0.38 -4.24 -21.60
N ALA A 204 -0.01 -2.99 -21.41
CA ALA A 204 0.91 -1.93 -21.02
C ALA A 204 1.49 -2.16 -19.62
N ILE A 205 0.67 -2.55 -18.64
CA ILE A 205 1.14 -2.89 -17.29
C ILE A 205 2.18 -4.01 -17.37
N LEU A 206 1.81 -5.15 -17.93
CA LEU A 206 2.69 -6.33 -18.01
C LEU A 206 4.00 -6.02 -18.73
N LEU A 207 3.92 -5.33 -19.87
CA LEU A 207 5.10 -4.91 -20.63
C LEU A 207 6.02 -4.00 -19.79
N HIS A 208 5.44 -3.00 -19.12
CA HIS A 208 6.26 -2.05 -18.36
C HIS A 208 6.81 -2.65 -17.07
N VAL A 209 6.11 -3.57 -16.42
CA VAL A 209 6.65 -4.33 -15.26
C VAL A 209 7.90 -5.10 -15.68
N VAL A 210 7.85 -5.82 -16.82
CA VAL A 210 9.01 -6.57 -17.35
C VAL A 210 10.14 -5.61 -17.75
N LEU A 211 9.85 -4.54 -18.48
CA LEU A 211 10.87 -3.57 -18.91
C LEU A 211 11.53 -2.86 -17.73
N VAL A 212 10.74 -2.47 -16.73
CA VAL A 212 11.25 -1.83 -15.51
C VAL A 212 12.09 -2.82 -14.71
N GLY A 213 11.63 -4.05 -14.53
CA GLY A 213 12.40 -5.08 -13.84
C GLY A 213 13.75 -5.35 -14.51
N ALA A 214 13.75 -5.55 -15.84
CA ALA A 214 14.98 -5.74 -16.59
C ALA A 214 15.94 -4.53 -16.50
N PHE A 215 15.38 -3.32 -16.60
CA PHE A 215 16.14 -2.08 -16.47
C PHE A 215 16.75 -1.92 -15.06
N MET A 216 15.95 -2.13 -14.00
CA MET A 216 16.40 -2.01 -12.62
C MET A 216 17.48 -3.03 -12.27
N THR A 217 17.28 -4.30 -12.65
CA THR A 217 18.27 -5.37 -12.44
C THR A 217 19.55 -5.08 -13.20
N ALA A 218 19.46 -4.69 -14.47
CA ALA A 218 20.64 -4.36 -15.27
C ALA A 218 21.40 -3.13 -14.73
N LEU A 219 20.69 -2.04 -14.40
CA LEU A 219 21.32 -0.84 -13.85
C LEU A 219 21.91 -1.10 -12.46
N GLY A 220 21.17 -1.81 -11.59
CA GLY A 220 21.63 -2.13 -10.23
C GLY A 220 22.87 -3.01 -10.23
N SER A 221 22.92 -4.01 -11.13
CA SER A 221 24.06 -4.95 -11.23
C SER A 221 25.38 -4.28 -11.65
N LEU A 222 25.32 -3.10 -12.29
CA LEU A 222 26.55 -2.36 -12.66
C LEU A 222 27.39 -1.91 -11.46
N PHE A 223 26.80 -1.85 -10.28
CA PHE A 223 27.47 -1.41 -9.05
C PHE A 223 28.08 -2.55 -8.23
N PHE A 224 27.94 -3.80 -8.71
CA PHE A 224 28.44 -4.97 -8.01
C PHE A 224 29.29 -5.85 -8.91
N PRO A 225 30.32 -6.53 -8.38
CA PRO A 225 31.12 -7.46 -9.16
C PRO A 225 30.29 -8.70 -9.48
N ILE A 226 30.02 -8.93 -10.77
CA ILE A 226 29.35 -10.14 -11.23
C ILE A 226 30.39 -11.25 -11.33
N GLN A 227 30.14 -12.36 -10.65
CA GLN A 227 31.00 -13.54 -10.71
C GLN A 227 30.65 -14.36 -11.96
N TRP A 228 31.45 -14.17 -13.03
CA TRP A 228 31.37 -14.95 -14.24
C TRP A 228 32.24 -16.21 -14.08
N GLY A 229 31.61 -17.36 -13.90
CA GLY A 229 32.36 -18.62 -13.89
C GLY A 229 32.44 -19.30 -12.54
N GLY A 230 31.63 -20.29 -12.42
CA GLY A 230 31.56 -21.30 -11.36
C GLY A 230 30.68 -22.44 -11.84
N GLY A 231 31.12 -23.20 -12.82
CA GLY A 231 30.41 -24.40 -13.26
C GLY A 231 29.82 -24.29 -14.65
N GLU A 232 30.33 -25.13 -15.50
CA GLU A 232 29.77 -25.50 -16.79
C GLU A 232 28.29 -25.84 -16.63
N ALA A 233 27.43 -25.29 -17.47
CA ALA A 233 26.01 -25.64 -17.60
C ALA A 233 25.10 -25.53 -16.35
N SER A 234 25.61 -25.25 -15.14
CA SER A 234 24.82 -25.21 -13.91
C SER A 234 23.82 -24.06 -13.91
N GLY A 235 24.18 -22.89 -14.41
CA GLY A 235 23.27 -21.73 -14.40
C GLY A 235 22.00 -21.89 -15.23
N PHE A 236 22.05 -22.65 -16.35
CA PHE A 236 20.83 -22.88 -17.13
C PHE A 236 19.95 -23.96 -16.52
N SER A 237 20.56 -25.03 -15.95
CA SER A 237 19.79 -26.03 -15.19
C SER A 237 19.14 -25.45 -13.95
N GLU A 238 19.85 -24.61 -13.18
CA GLU A 238 19.29 -23.90 -12.01
C GLU A 238 18.09 -23.04 -12.38
N ILE A 239 18.14 -22.34 -13.54
CA ILE A 239 17.00 -21.54 -14.01
C ILE A 239 15.84 -22.45 -14.44
N LEU A 240 16.11 -23.56 -15.11
CA LEU A 240 15.08 -24.53 -15.47
C LEU A 240 14.47 -25.18 -14.23
N ASP A 241 15.28 -25.57 -13.27
CA ASP A 241 14.83 -26.13 -11.99
C ASP A 241 13.93 -25.13 -11.26
N LEU A 242 14.29 -23.85 -11.23
CA LEU A 242 13.46 -22.79 -10.67
C LEU A 242 12.11 -22.65 -11.39
N ILE A 243 12.11 -22.71 -12.74
CA ILE A 243 10.86 -22.64 -13.52
C ILE A 243 10.00 -23.88 -13.23
N TYR A 244 10.61 -25.05 -13.09
CA TYR A 244 9.89 -26.25 -12.71
C TYR A 244 9.40 -26.20 -11.27
N ASP A 245 10.18 -25.65 -10.34
CA ASP A 245 9.81 -25.48 -8.94
C ASP A 245 8.67 -24.49 -8.71
N ILE A 246 8.39 -23.60 -9.67
CA ILE A 246 7.20 -22.72 -9.63
C ILE A 246 5.91 -23.54 -9.79
N ILE A 247 5.96 -24.69 -10.47
CA ILE A 247 4.80 -25.55 -10.73
C ILE A 247 4.63 -26.50 -9.55
N PRO A 248 3.57 -26.32 -8.72
CA PRO A 248 3.38 -27.17 -7.54
C PRO A 248 2.93 -28.58 -7.95
N SER A 249 3.46 -29.57 -7.26
CA SER A 249 2.97 -30.97 -7.35
C SER A 249 1.66 -31.19 -6.63
N ASN A 250 1.36 -30.29 -5.66
CA ASN A 250 0.17 -30.33 -4.82
C ASN A 250 -0.34 -28.91 -4.55
N LEU A 251 -1.64 -28.67 -4.70
CA LEU A 251 -2.24 -27.35 -4.53
C LEU A 251 -2.23 -26.83 -3.07
N PHE A 252 -2.13 -27.71 -2.09
CA PHE A 252 -2.18 -27.35 -0.66
C PHE A 252 -0.80 -27.26 0.00
N GLU A 253 0.17 -28.00 -0.51
CA GLU A 253 1.53 -28.03 0.03
C GLU A 253 2.17 -26.64 0.13
N PRO A 254 2.07 -25.75 -0.87
CA PRO A 254 2.64 -24.40 -0.79
C PRO A 254 2.08 -23.53 0.31
N PHE A 255 0.82 -23.79 0.73
CA PHE A 255 0.21 -23.06 1.86
C PHE A 255 0.80 -23.50 3.20
N VAL A 256 1.19 -24.75 3.34
CA VAL A 256 1.76 -25.32 4.57
C VAL A 256 3.24 -25.03 4.67
N THR A 257 3.96 -25.15 3.56
CA THR A 257 5.42 -24.95 3.49
C THR A 257 5.83 -23.50 3.31
N GLY A 258 4.89 -22.62 2.90
CA GLY A 258 5.18 -21.22 2.62
C GLY A 258 5.93 -21.00 1.29
N HIS A 259 5.90 -21.94 0.34
CA HIS A 259 6.50 -21.78 -0.97
C HIS A 259 5.76 -20.73 -1.82
N THR A 260 6.17 -19.49 -1.66
CA THR A 260 5.43 -18.31 -2.16
C THR A 260 5.36 -18.25 -3.67
N LEU A 261 6.42 -18.65 -4.41
CA LEU A 261 6.37 -18.67 -5.89
C LEU A 261 5.30 -19.63 -6.40
N GLN A 262 5.17 -20.80 -5.80
CA GLN A 262 4.11 -21.76 -6.11
C GLN A 262 2.72 -21.22 -5.73
N LEU A 263 2.60 -20.50 -4.60
CA LEU A 263 1.35 -19.84 -4.20
C LEU A 263 0.92 -18.77 -5.20
N ILE A 264 1.86 -17.95 -5.67
CA ILE A 264 1.63 -16.95 -6.70
C ILE A 264 1.13 -17.61 -7.99
N PHE A 265 1.78 -18.70 -8.41
CA PHE A 265 1.39 -19.46 -9.59
C PHE A 265 -0.04 -20.03 -9.46
N ILE A 266 -0.37 -20.63 -8.32
CA ILE A 266 -1.73 -21.13 -8.04
C ILE A 266 -2.74 -19.98 -8.07
N ALA A 267 -2.42 -18.84 -7.43
CA ALA A 267 -3.30 -17.69 -7.40
C ALA A 267 -3.60 -17.14 -8.80
N ILE A 268 -2.57 -17.09 -9.67
CA ILE A 268 -2.72 -16.66 -11.07
C ILE A 268 -3.62 -17.64 -11.83
N ILE A 269 -3.37 -18.96 -11.73
CA ILE A 269 -4.19 -19.96 -12.44
C ILE A 269 -5.64 -19.94 -11.97
N VAL A 270 -5.87 -19.90 -10.65
CA VAL A 270 -7.22 -19.84 -10.08
C VAL A 270 -7.92 -18.54 -10.48
N GLY A 271 -7.21 -17.40 -10.42
CA GLY A 271 -7.73 -16.11 -10.86
C GLY A 271 -8.13 -16.09 -12.33
N LEU A 272 -7.29 -16.63 -13.21
CA LEU A 272 -7.60 -16.75 -14.64
C LEU A 272 -8.80 -17.68 -14.89
N ALA A 273 -8.89 -18.81 -14.17
CA ALA A 273 -10.04 -19.70 -14.25
C ALA A 273 -11.34 -19.00 -13.80
N MET A 274 -11.28 -18.19 -12.74
CA MET A 274 -12.42 -17.39 -12.29
C MET A 274 -12.83 -16.33 -13.31
N LEU A 275 -11.88 -15.67 -13.98
CA LEU A 275 -12.18 -14.75 -15.08
C LEU A 275 -12.91 -15.45 -16.24
N VAL A 276 -12.50 -16.67 -16.61
CA VAL A 276 -13.16 -17.46 -17.66
C VAL A 276 -14.57 -17.86 -17.23
N LEU A 277 -14.80 -18.20 -15.96
CA LEU A 277 -16.12 -18.55 -15.44
C LEU A 277 -17.04 -17.34 -15.27
N SER A 278 -16.47 -16.13 -15.17
CA SER A 278 -17.18 -14.84 -15.11
C SER A 278 -18.35 -14.84 -14.09
N SER A 279 -19.54 -14.49 -14.53
CA SER A 279 -20.73 -14.34 -13.67
C SER A 279 -21.14 -15.61 -12.90
N ARG A 280 -20.68 -16.80 -13.30
CA ARG A 280 -21.02 -18.06 -12.62
C ARG A 280 -20.39 -18.20 -11.24
N VAL A 281 -19.34 -17.43 -10.95
CA VAL A 281 -18.56 -17.50 -9.70
C VAL A 281 -18.61 -16.21 -8.88
N ASN A 282 -19.57 -15.33 -9.11
CA ASN A 282 -19.69 -14.06 -8.39
C ASN A 282 -19.71 -14.21 -6.85
N GLY A 283 -20.34 -15.26 -6.34
CA GLY A 283 -20.34 -15.53 -4.88
C GLY A 283 -18.94 -15.85 -4.35
N VAL A 284 -18.15 -16.61 -5.10
CA VAL A 284 -16.76 -16.93 -4.75
C VAL A 284 -15.90 -15.67 -4.81
N PHE A 285 -16.10 -14.81 -5.82
CA PHE A 285 -15.41 -13.55 -5.95
C PHE A 285 -15.66 -12.63 -4.74
N SER A 286 -16.93 -12.46 -4.34
CA SER A 286 -17.28 -11.67 -3.16
C SER A 286 -16.64 -12.25 -1.87
N LEU A 287 -16.60 -13.56 -1.74
CA LEU A 287 -15.96 -14.24 -0.61
C LEU A 287 -14.45 -13.96 -0.57
N ILE A 288 -13.77 -14.05 -1.72
CA ILE A 288 -12.32 -13.76 -1.82
C ILE A 288 -12.03 -12.31 -1.42
N GLN A 289 -12.81 -11.34 -1.90
CA GLN A 289 -12.65 -9.94 -1.51
C GLN A 289 -12.85 -9.72 0.00
N GLN A 290 -13.81 -10.40 0.60
CA GLN A 290 -14.05 -10.33 2.05
C GLN A 290 -12.90 -10.95 2.84
N LEU A 291 -12.39 -12.10 2.42
CA LEU A 291 -11.24 -12.76 3.03
C LEU A 291 -9.97 -11.92 2.90
N ASP A 292 -9.71 -11.36 1.72
CA ASP A 292 -8.60 -10.44 1.47
C ASP A 292 -8.68 -9.23 2.40
N SER A 293 -9.85 -8.61 2.53
CA SER A 293 -10.09 -7.49 3.45
C SER A 293 -9.82 -7.85 4.92
N ILE A 294 -10.18 -9.06 5.35
CA ILE A 294 -9.90 -9.57 6.70
C ILE A 294 -8.40 -9.69 6.91
N VAL A 295 -7.69 -10.34 6.00
CA VAL A 295 -6.25 -10.57 6.12
C VAL A 295 -5.47 -9.25 6.04
N GLN A 296 -5.87 -8.33 5.16
CA GLN A 296 -5.31 -6.98 5.10
C GLN A 296 -5.53 -6.20 6.41
N THR A 297 -6.68 -6.37 7.06
CA THR A 297 -6.96 -5.77 8.37
C THR A 297 -6.04 -6.31 9.46
N ILE A 298 -5.82 -7.64 9.48
CA ILE A 298 -4.86 -8.28 10.39
C ILE A 298 -3.46 -7.75 10.14
N MET A 299 -3.02 -7.68 8.88
CA MET A 299 -1.71 -7.15 8.51
C MET A 299 -1.55 -5.68 8.89
N SER A 300 -2.57 -4.86 8.68
CA SER A 300 -2.58 -3.45 9.13
C SER A 300 -2.44 -3.33 10.66
N GLY A 301 -3.10 -4.20 11.41
CA GLY A 301 -2.93 -4.31 12.86
C GLY A 301 -1.48 -4.65 13.24
N LEU A 302 -0.92 -5.66 12.60
CA LEU A 302 0.47 -6.08 12.80
C LEU A 302 1.46 -4.96 12.43
N SER A 303 1.21 -4.26 11.31
CA SER A 303 2.01 -3.11 10.88
C SER A 303 1.99 -1.96 11.88
N SER A 304 0.91 -1.80 12.65
CA SER A 304 0.85 -0.79 13.71
C SER A 304 1.85 -1.05 14.86
N THR A 305 2.34 -2.27 14.98
CA THR A 305 3.33 -2.71 15.97
C THR A 305 4.77 -2.69 15.45
N LEU A 306 5.00 -2.37 14.17
CA LEU A 306 6.34 -2.25 13.58
C LEU A 306 7.30 -1.34 14.36
N PRO A 307 6.88 -0.22 14.98
CA PRO A 307 7.80 0.57 15.82
C PRO A 307 8.42 -0.24 16.98
N ILE A 308 7.68 -1.21 17.53
CA ILE A 308 8.18 -2.10 18.58
C ILE A 308 9.22 -3.06 18.00
N LEU A 309 8.91 -3.68 16.86
CA LEU A 309 9.85 -4.56 16.16
C LEU A 309 11.15 -3.82 15.80
N ILE A 310 11.05 -2.61 15.26
CA ILE A 310 12.20 -1.76 14.91
C ILE A 310 13.04 -1.47 16.16
N PHE A 311 12.39 -1.10 17.27
CA PHE A 311 13.09 -0.85 18.53
C PHE A 311 13.88 -2.09 18.99
N VAL A 312 13.28 -3.27 18.98
CA VAL A 312 13.89 -4.52 19.45
C VAL A 312 15.03 -4.94 18.52
N LEU A 313 14.78 -4.97 17.19
CA LEU A 313 15.79 -5.32 16.19
C LEU A 313 17.02 -4.43 16.25
N PHE A 314 16.83 -3.10 16.23
CA PHE A 314 17.97 -2.16 16.26
C PHE A 314 18.72 -2.20 17.57
N THR A 315 18.02 -2.36 18.69
CA THR A 315 18.67 -2.55 20.01
C THR A 315 19.56 -3.78 19.99
N GLY A 316 19.05 -4.91 19.47
CA GLY A 316 19.81 -6.16 19.32
C GLY A 316 21.01 -6.02 18.39
N MET A 317 20.83 -5.38 17.23
CA MET A 317 21.92 -5.14 16.27
C MET A 317 23.04 -4.28 16.85
N ILE A 318 22.70 -3.19 17.56
CA ILE A 318 23.68 -2.26 18.15
C ILE A 318 24.41 -2.94 19.31
N SER A 319 23.68 -3.64 20.18
CA SER A 319 24.28 -4.38 21.31
C SER A 319 25.11 -5.58 20.85
N GLY A 320 24.79 -6.17 19.70
CA GLY A 320 25.57 -7.23 19.04
C GLY A 320 26.81 -6.75 18.27
N GLY A 321 27.10 -5.43 18.25
CA GLY A 321 28.28 -4.88 17.56
C GLY A 321 28.10 -4.61 16.06
N ASN A 322 26.88 -4.79 15.51
CA ASN A 322 26.60 -4.63 14.08
C ASN A 322 26.29 -3.18 13.63
N LEU A 323 26.74 -2.19 14.40
CA LEU A 323 26.54 -0.78 14.06
C LEU A 323 27.11 -0.41 12.68
N GLY A 324 28.22 -1.05 12.28
CA GLY A 324 28.84 -0.86 10.97
C GLY A 324 27.93 -1.26 9.80
N ALA A 325 27.13 -2.30 9.95
CA ALA A 325 26.15 -2.73 8.95
C ALA A 325 25.04 -1.67 8.77
N ILE A 326 24.55 -1.10 9.87
CA ILE A 326 23.56 -0.01 9.85
C ILE A 326 24.15 1.23 9.14
N LEU A 327 25.39 1.61 9.49
CA LEU A 327 26.05 2.76 8.89
C LEU A 327 26.34 2.58 7.39
N ASN A 328 26.57 1.34 6.93
CA ASN A 328 26.77 1.05 5.50
C ASN A 328 25.46 1.01 4.70
N SER A 329 24.30 1.01 5.33
CA SER A 329 22.98 0.98 4.65
C SER A 329 22.72 2.22 3.78
N TRP A 330 23.49 3.32 3.94
CA TRP A 330 23.38 4.50 3.08
C TRP A 330 23.67 4.15 1.60
N LYS A 331 24.54 3.17 1.32
CA LYS A 331 24.86 2.73 -0.06
C LYS A 331 23.63 2.08 -0.71
N MET A 332 22.91 1.24 0.06
CA MET A 332 21.65 0.64 -0.36
C MET A 332 20.60 1.72 -0.64
N LEU A 333 20.43 2.66 0.30
CA LEU A 333 19.52 3.79 0.11
C LEU A 333 19.86 4.61 -1.15
N ALA A 334 21.14 4.93 -1.34
CA ALA A 334 21.59 5.67 -2.51
C ALA A 334 21.33 4.94 -3.82
N LEU A 335 21.55 3.62 -3.85
CA LEU A 335 21.26 2.78 -5.01
C LEU A 335 19.77 2.77 -5.33
N ILE A 336 18.91 2.54 -4.34
CA ILE A 336 17.45 2.52 -4.55
C ILE A 336 16.97 3.88 -5.06
N LEU A 337 17.41 4.98 -4.46
CA LEU A 337 17.06 6.32 -4.91
C LEU A 337 17.53 6.60 -6.34
N LEU A 338 18.71 6.08 -6.72
CA LEU A 338 19.21 6.16 -8.09
C LEU A 338 18.31 5.39 -9.06
N LEU A 339 17.93 4.16 -8.73
CA LEU A 339 17.04 3.32 -9.55
C LEU A 339 15.68 4.01 -9.74
N LEU A 340 15.08 4.52 -8.68
CA LEU A 340 13.81 5.26 -8.73
C LEU A 340 13.92 6.54 -9.58
N ALA A 341 14.98 7.33 -9.38
CA ALA A 341 15.22 8.55 -10.15
C ALA A 341 15.43 8.23 -11.64
N ALA A 342 16.24 7.21 -11.95
CA ALA A 342 16.47 6.77 -13.32
C ALA A 342 15.17 6.32 -13.99
N PHE A 343 14.36 5.51 -13.32
CA PHE A 343 13.04 5.10 -13.82
C PHE A 343 12.15 6.32 -14.14
N TYR A 344 12.00 7.23 -13.18
CA TYR A 344 11.10 8.36 -13.34
C TYR A 344 11.56 9.32 -14.45
N VAL A 345 12.85 9.65 -14.47
CA VAL A 345 13.45 10.51 -15.48
C VAL A 345 13.34 9.89 -16.88
N LEU A 346 13.65 8.61 -17.03
CA LEU A 346 13.55 7.92 -18.33
C LEU A 346 12.10 7.89 -18.84
N ASN A 347 11.11 7.62 -17.98
CA ASN A 347 9.70 7.70 -18.38
C ASN A 347 9.29 9.11 -18.77
N LEU A 348 9.73 10.13 -18.02
CA LEU A 348 9.47 11.53 -18.33
C LEU A 348 10.05 11.92 -19.70
N LEU A 349 11.31 11.56 -19.95
CA LEU A 349 12.00 11.83 -21.21
C LEU A 349 11.36 11.07 -22.38
N ARG A 350 11.00 9.82 -22.18
CA ARG A 350 10.32 8.99 -23.18
C ARG A 350 9.02 9.63 -23.64
N VAL A 351 8.15 10.03 -22.71
CA VAL A 351 6.88 10.70 -23.05
C VAL A 351 7.14 12.09 -23.65
N ALA A 352 8.12 12.83 -23.16
CA ALA A 352 8.49 14.12 -23.71
C ALA A 352 8.90 14.03 -25.19
N VAL A 353 9.71 13.04 -25.55
CA VAL A 353 10.17 12.81 -26.93
C VAL A 353 9.03 12.30 -27.80
N THR A 354 8.29 11.28 -27.36
CA THR A 354 7.23 10.64 -28.15
C THR A 354 6.05 11.57 -28.41
N LYS A 355 5.68 12.42 -27.44
CA LYS A 355 4.56 13.37 -27.56
C LYS A 355 4.99 14.77 -27.98
N LYS A 356 6.28 15.01 -28.16
CA LYS A 356 6.86 16.33 -28.50
C LYS A 356 6.43 17.42 -27.51
N VAL A 357 6.57 17.14 -26.22
CA VAL A 357 6.23 18.02 -25.10
C VAL A 357 7.47 18.22 -24.24
N SER A 358 7.67 19.43 -23.71
CA SER A 358 8.80 19.72 -22.83
C SER A 358 8.77 18.84 -21.57
N PRO A 359 9.89 18.20 -21.15
CA PRO A 359 9.97 17.45 -19.90
C PRO A 359 9.55 18.29 -18.69
N ALA A 360 9.95 19.56 -18.63
CA ALA A 360 9.57 20.47 -17.56
C ALA A 360 8.05 20.71 -17.47
N LEU A 361 7.35 20.73 -18.63
CA LEU A 361 5.90 20.85 -18.65
C LEU A 361 5.23 19.57 -18.13
N LEU A 362 5.71 18.40 -18.50
CA LEU A 362 5.20 17.12 -17.98
C LEU A 362 5.40 17.03 -16.47
N LEU A 363 6.60 17.37 -16.00
CA LEU A 363 6.90 17.42 -14.57
C LEU A 363 5.95 18.37 -13.83
N LYS A 364 5.71 19.58 -14.37
CA LYS A 364 4.76 20.54 -13.78
C LYS A 364 3.34 19.96 -13.71
N LYS A 365 2.90 19.23 -14.73
CA LYS A 365 1.56 18.64 -14.79
C LYS A 365 1.37 17.49 -13.81
N THR A 366 2.39 16.67 -13.58
CA THR A 366 2.37 15.55 -12.63
C THR A 366 2.80 15.92 -11.21
N TRP A 367 3.37 17.14 -11.02
CA TRP A 367 3.99 17.58 -9.78
C TRP A 367 3.10 17.50 -8.55
N GLN A 368 1.83 17.86 -8.68
CA GLN A 368 0.92 17.87 -7.54
C GLN A 368 0.63 16.44 -7.03
N THR A 369 0.43 15.50 -7.95
CA THR A 369 0.28 14.08 -7.63
C THR A 369 1.57 13.54 -7.01
N PHE A 370 2.72 13.87 -7.62
CA PHE A 370 4.04 13.47 -7.10
C PHE A 370 4.26 13.94 -5.65
N VAL A 371 4.03 15.23 -5.36
CA VAL A 371 4.25 15.78 -4.01
C VAL A 371 3.32 15.19 -2.97
N ILE A 372 2.03 14.97 -3.30
CA ILE A 372 1.11 14.34 -2.35
C ILE A 372 1.57 12.91 -2.04
N ALA A 373 1.93 12.13 -3.04
CA ALA A 373 2.44 10.77 -2.85
C ALA A 373 3.77 10.78 -2.06
N LEU A 374 4.70 11.69 -2.39
CA LEU A 374 5.98 11.86 -1.71
C LEU A 374 5.82 12.21 -0.22
N THR A 375 4.86 13.05 0.13
CA THR A 375 4.70 13.51 1.51
C THR A 375 3.87 12.57 2.37
N THR A 376 3.10 11.69 1.76
CA THR A 376 2.18 10.79 2.47
C THR A 376 2.60 9.32 2.45
N ALA A 377 3.53 8.94 1.54
CA ALA A 377 3.84 7.54 1.22
C ALA A 377 2.55 6.72 0.99
N SER A 378 1.55 7.32 0.31
CA SER A 378 0.24 6.71 0.12
C SER A 378 -0.31 6.99 -1.26
N SER A 379 -0.42 5.95 -2.07
CA SER A 379 -1.07 5.99 -3.38
C SER A 379 -2.56 6.33 -3.26
N ALA A 380 -3.22 5.85 -2.19
CA ALA A 380 -4.62 6.15 -1.89
C ALA A 380 -4.83 7.64 -1.57
N ALA A 381 -3.93 8.28 -0.81
CA ALA A 381 -4.01 9.71 -0.54
C ALA A 381 -3.82 10.57 -1.80
N ALA A 382 -3.02 10.11 -2.75
CA ALA A 382 -2.78 10.78 -4.03
C ALA A 382 -3.87 10.50 -5.08
N PHE A 383 -4.73 9.51 -4.88
CA PHE A 383 -5.66 8.96 -5.88
C PHE A 383 -6.54 10.04 -6.54
N GLY A 384 -7.27 10.81 -5.74
CA GLY A 384 -8.17 11.85 -6.29
C GLY A 384 -7.43 12.92 -7.12
N THR A 385 -6.20 13.28 -6.71
CA THR A 385 -5.36 14.20 -7.47
C THR A 385 -4.80 13.53 -8.72
N ASN A 386 -4.43 12.25 -8.64
CA ASN A 386 -3.95 11.45 -9.76
C ASN A 386 -5.00 11.37 -10.88
N VAL A 387 -6.23 10.99 -10.57
CA VAL A 387 -7.36 10.93 -11.52
C VAL A 387 -7.62 12.31 -12.15
N ARG A 388 -7.72 13.35 -11.33
CA ARG A 388 -7.95 14.72 -11.80
C ARG A 388 -6.84 15.22 -12.73
N ASP A 389 -5.57 15.05 -12.33
CA ASP A 389 -4.42 15.57 -13.06
C ASP A 389 -4.19 14.78 -14.35
N ALA A 390 -4.44 13.46 -14.36
CA ALA A 390 -4.43 12.63 -15.56
C ALA A 390 -5.47 13.10 -16.60
N ASN A 391 -6.70 13.37 -16.17
CA ASN A 391 -7.74 13.85 -17.06
C ASN A 391 -7.53 15.32 -17.47
N LYS A 392 -7.49 16.24 -16.50
CA LYS A 392 -7.54 17.68 -16.77
C LYS A 392 -6.21 18.30 -17.20
N LYS A 393 -5.06 17.74 -16.78
CA LYS A 393 -3.76 18.30 -17.11
C LYS A 393 -3.04 17.52 -18.21
N LEU A 394 -3.09 16.18 -18.16
CA LEU A 394 -2.46 15.34 -19.18
C LEU A 394 -3.37 15.10 -20.39
N GLY A 395 -4.68 15.37 -20.29
CA GLY A 395 -5.62 15.24 -21.41
C GLY A 395 -6.02 13.80 -21.72
N ILE A 396 -5.89 12.89 -20.74
CA ILE A 396 -6.35 11.50 -20.89
C ILE A 396 -7.87 11.46 -20.75
N ASP A 397 -8.55 10.74 -21.65
CA ASP A 397 -10.00 10.58 -21.60
C ASP A 397 -10.49 10.05 -20.25
N LYS A 398 -11.63 10.57 -19.80
CA LYS A 398 -12.21 10.28 -18.48
C LYS A 398 -12.43 8.77 -18.27
N THR A 399 -12.99 8.08 -19.25
CA THR A 399 -13.27 6.64 -19.18
C THR A 399 -11.99 5.83 -18.97
N LEU A 400 -10.92 6.20 -19.70
CA LEU A 400 -9.62 5.53 -19.57
C LEU A 400 -8.95 5.84 -18.22
N VAL A 401 -9.10 7.05 -17.69
CA VAL A 401 -8.56 7.46 -16.38
C VAL A 401 -9.24 6.70 -15.25
N GLU A 402 -10.57 6.66 -15.25
CA GLU A 402 -11.38 5.99 -14.21
C GLU A 402 -11.11 4.49 -14.14
N PHE A 403 -10.74 3.88 -15.25
CA PHE A 403 -10.35 2.48 -15.31
C PHE A 403 -8.84 2.26 -15.07
N GLY A 404 -8.00 2.97 -15.82
CA GLY A 404 -6.55 2.67 -15.91
C GLY A 404 -5.76 3.15 -14.71
N ILE A 405 -6.15 4.27 -14.07
CA ILE A 405 -5.41 4.78 -12.88
C ILE A 405 -5.56 3.83 -11.68
N PRO A 406 -6.78 3.39 -11.28
CA PRO A 406 -6.92 2.43 -10.18
C PRO A 406 -6.19 1.11 -10.46
N LEU A 407 -6.34 0.59 -11.67
CA LEU A 407 -5.73 -0.69 -12.05
C LEU A 407 -4.20 -0.64 -11.96
N GLY A 408 -3.58 0.43 -12.46
CA GLY A 408 -2.14 0.58 -12.39
C GLY A 408 -1.62 0.81 -10.97
N GLN A 409 -2.39 1.45 -10.10
CA GLN A 409 -2.00 1.59 -8.69
C GLN A 409 -1.92 0.26 -7.94
N VAL A 410 -2.63 -0.76 -8.42
CA VAL A 410 -2.64 -2.10 -7.80
C VAL A 410 -1.61 -3.02 -8.45
N LEU A 411 -1.46 -2.96 -9.79
CA LEU A 411 -0.68 -3.94 -10.55
C LEU A 411 0.70 -3.44 -11.01
N PHE A 412 0.99 -2.15 -10.90
CA PHE A 412 2.22 -1.56 -11.37
C PHE A 412 2.98 -0.87 -10.24
N ASP A 413 3.90 -1.61 -9.63
CA ASP A 413 4.75 -1.10 -8.55
C ASP A 413 6.25 -1.11 -8.90
N PRO A 414 6.72 -0.14 -9.70
CA PRO A 414 8.15 0.01 -10.00
C PRO A 414 9.00 0.33 -8.76
N ALA A 415 8.40 0.89 -7.71
CA ALA A 415 9.12 1.15 -6.47
C ALA A 415 9.44 -0.14 -5.72
N GLY A 416 8.51 -1.08 -5.66
CA GLY A 416 8.75 -2.41 -5.11
C GLY A 416 9.91 -3.12 -5.84
N ILE A 417 9.92 -3.05 -7.18
CA ILE A 417 11.02 -3.62 -7.98
C ILE A 417 12.35 -2.95 -7.67
N ALA A 418 12.39 -1.61 -7.58
CA ALA A 418 13.61 -0.87 -7.26
C ALA A 418 14.14 -1.20 -5.86
N ASN A 419 13.24 -1.26 -4.88
CA ASN A 419 13.56 -1.62 -3.50
C ASN A 419 14.11 -3.05 -3.43
N LEU A 420 13.39 -4.05 -3.98
CA LEU A 420 13.84 -5.43 -4.01
C LEU A 420 15.21 -5.55 -4.66
N THR A 421 15.39 -5.03 -5.87
CA THR A 421 16.66 -5.10 -6.59
C THR A 421 17.81 -4.44 -5.81
N GLY A 422 17.62 -3.23 -5.30
CA GLY A 422 18.67 -2.51 -4.56
C GLY A 422 19.03 -3.18 -3.25
N ILE A 423 18.04 -3.72 -2.56
CA ILE A 423 18.20 -4.43 -1.29
C ILE A 423 18.90 -5.77 -1.51
N GLU A 424 18.42 -6.59 -2.43
CA GLU A 424 18.97 -7.92 -2.72
C GLU A 424 20.45 -7.84 -3.10
N LEU A 425 20.79 -6.97 -4.06
CA LEU A 425 22.18 -6.80 -4.50
C LEU A 425 23.09 -6.31 -3.38
N THR A 426 22.60 -5.37 -2.55
CA THR A 426 23.41 -4.83 -1.45
C THR A 426 23.57 -5.86 -0.33
N MET A 427 22.50 -6.59 0.01
CA MET A 427 22.55 -7.62 1.07
C MET A 427 23.35 -8.83 0.61
N ALA A 428 23.22 -9.27 -0.65
CA ALA A 428 24.07 -10.32 -1.19
C ALA A 428 25.56 -9.95 -1.07
N ALA A 429 25.92 -8.74 -1.46
CA ALA A 429 27.31 -8.26 -1.34
C ALA A 429 27.77 -8.15 0.13
N LEU A 430 26.89 -7.72 1.04
CA LEU A 430 27.21 -7.57 2.46
C LEU A 430 27.44 -8.92 3.15
N TYR A 431 26.62 -9.93 2.81
CA TYR A 431 26.68 -11.26 3.42
C TYR A 431 27.55 -12.25 2.62
N GLY A 432 28.23 -11.78 1.56
CA GLY A 432 29.14 -12.60 0.76
C GLY A 432 28.44 -13.62 -0.13
N VAL A 433 27.15 -13.42 -0.44
CA VAL A 433 26.41 -14.24 -1.40
C VAL A 433 26.89 -13.87 -2.82
N PRO A 434 27.35 -14.85 -3.64
CA PRO A 434 27.87 -14.54 -4.96
C PRO A 434 26.78 -14.02 -5.91
N ILE A 435 27.02 -12.84 -6.49
CA ILE A 435 26.12 -12.27 -7.51
C ILE A 435 26.52 -12.88 -8.85
N THR A 436 25.84 -13.93 -9.23
CA THR A 436 26.03 -14.65 -10.51
C THR A 436 24.98 -14.23 -11.54
N PRO A 437 25.13 -14.56 -12.83
CA PRO A 437 24.04 -14.40 -13.80
C PRO A 437 22.75 -15.11 -13.38
N SER A 438 22.84 -16.30 -12.78
CA SER A 438 21.69 -17.05 -12.25
C SER A 438 21.02 -16.27 -11.12
N PHE A 439 21.79 -15.74 -10.16
CA PHE A 439 21.27 -14.86 -9.11
C PHE A 439 20.45 -13.69 -9.69
N LEU A 440 20.98 -13.00 -10.71
CA LEU A 440 20.30 -11.85 -11.33
C LEU A 440 19.00 -12.25 -12.03
N ILE A 441 18.96 -13.41 -12.67
CA ILE A 441 17.74 -13.92 -13.33
C ILE A 441 16.70 -14.34 -12.30
N ILE A 442 17.11 -15.01 -11.24
CA ILE A 442 16.24 -15.40 -10.13
C ILE A 442 15.67 -14.14 -9.45
N ALA A 443 16.53 -13.20 -9.11
CA ALA A 443 16.12 -11.91 -8.54
C ALA A 443 15.12 -11.18 -9.46
N PHE A 444 15.41 -11.11 -10.77
CA PHE A 444 14.53 -10.50 -11.75
C PHE A 444 13.13 -11.14 -11.77
N ILE A 445 13.05 -12.48 -11.88
CA ILE A 445 11.78 -13.20 -11.93
C ILE A 445 11.03 -13.03 -10.60
N THR A 446 11.72 -13.22 -9.48
CA THR A 446 11.14 -13.05 -8.14
C THR A 446 10.58 -11.64 -7.94
N ASN A 447 11.34 -10.60 -8.33
CA ASN A 447 10.93 -9.21 -8.20
C ASN A 447 9.72 -8.87 -9.06
N LEU A 448 9.61 -9.40 -10.28
CA LEU A 448 8.40 -9.26 -11.10
C LEU A 448 7.18 -9.84 -10.41
N LEU A 449 7.29 -11.04 -9.86
CA LEU A 449 6.17 -11.71 -9.21
C LEU A 449 5.80 -11.02 -7.89
N LEU A 450 6.79 -10.67 -7.08
CA LEU A 450 6.56 -10.01 -5.80
C LEU A 450 6.02 -8.59 -5.96
N SER A 451 6.42 -7.83 -7.01
CA SER A 451 5.88 -6.48 -7.24
C SER A 451 4.38 -6.48 -7.52
N ILE A 452 3.85 -7.55 -8.14
CA ILE A 452 2.41 -7.73 -8.35
C ILE A 452 1.72 -8.26 -7.08
N ALA A 453 2.46 -9.03 -6.27
CA ALA A 453 1.97 -9.68 -5.07
C ALA A 453 1.99 -8.79 -3.83
N THR A 454 2.77 -7.70 -3.85
CA THR A 454 2.92 -6.81 -2.69
C THR A 454 1.59 -6.18 -2.33
N PRO A 455 1.05 -6.45 -1.13
CA PRO A 455 -0.21 -5.85 -0.72
C PRO A 455 -0.01 -4.36 -0.43
N PRO A 456 -1.00 -3.50 -0.74
CA PRO A 456 -0.91 -2.05 -0.56
C PRO A 456 -1.12 -1.66 0.92
N VAL A 457 -0.42 -2.33 1.83
CA VAL A 457 -0.50 -2.08 3.29
C VAL A 457 0.90 -1.77 3.84
N PRO A 458 1.02 -0.90 4.84
CA PRO A 458 2.29 -0.62 5.48
C PRO A 458 2.94 -1.91 6.01
N GLY A 459 4.22 -2.13 5.69
CA GLY A 459 4.96 -3.34 6.06
C GLY A 459 4.75 -4.53 5.11
N GLY A 460 3.94 -4.40 4.04
CA GLY A 460 3.81 -5.43 3.00
C GLY A 460 5.15 -5.77 2.34
N GLY A 461 6.04 -4.79 2.19
CA GLY A 461 7.39 -4.97 1.66
C GLY A 461 8.25 -5.94 2.48
N VAL A 462 8.15 -5.91 3.80
CA VAL A 462 8.96 -6.78 4.70
C VAL A 462 8.79 -8.26 4.35
N MET A 463 7.57 -8.65 4.02
CA MET A 463 7.25 -10.00 3.58
C MET A 463 7.95 -10.34 2.27
N CYS A 464 7.91 -9.44 1.29
CA CYS A 464 8.56 -9.64 0.00
C CYS A 464 10.07 -9.84 0.15
N TYR A 465 10.72 -9.09 1.04
CA TYR A 465 12.15 -9.26 1.33
C TYR A 465 12.45 -10.62 1.96
N THR A 466 11.63 -11.09 2.88
CA THR A 466 11.80 -12.42 3.49
C THR A 466 11.76 -13.52 2.42
N ILE A 467 10.84 -13.42 1.48
CA ILE A 467 10.69 -14.38 0.37
C ILE A 467 11.88 -14.29 -0.58
N ALA A 468 12.23 -13.07 -1.02
CA ALA A 468 13.33 -12.84 -1.95
C ALA A 468 14.67 -13.35 -1.37
N PHE A 469 14.92 -13.10 -0.09
CA PHE A 469 16.13 -13.56 0.59
C PHE A 469 16.20 -15.08 0.68
N ALA A 470 15.09 -15.74 1.00
CA ALA A 470 15.02 -17.19 1.01
C ALA A 470 15.34 -17.80 -0.36
N GLN A 471 14.84 -17.19 -1.45
CA GLN A 471 15.11 -17.64 -2.83
C GLN A 471 16.55 -17.40 -3.30
N LEU A 472 17.16 -16.31 -2.80
CA LEU A 472 18.51 -15.90 -3.21
C LEU A 472 19.62 -16.36 -2.27
N GLY A 473 19.28 -17.13 -1.23
CA GLY A 473 20.23 -17.60 -0.23
C GLY A 473 20.82 -16.49 0.65
N ILE A 474 20.10 -15.36 0.78
CA ILE A 474 20.49 -14.26 1.66
C ILE A 474 19.96 -14.56 3.08
N PRO A 475 20.80 -14.41 4.14
CA PRO A 475 20.36 -14.66 5.51
C PRO A 475 19.18 -13.79 5.92
N LEU A 476 18.15 -14.38 6.56
CA LEU A 476 16.93 -13.66 6.96
C LEU A 476 17.18 -12.59 8.03
N GLU A 477 18.28 -12.67 8.76
CA GLU A 477 18.73 -11.64 9.72
C GLU A 477 18.94 -10.27 9.04
N ALA A 478 19.24 -10.27 7.74
CA ALA A 478 19.35 -9.05 6.92
C ALA A 478 18.04 -8.24 6.84
N VAL A 479 16.88 -8.85 7.04
CA VAL A 479 15.58 -8.19 6.99
C VAL A 479 15.48 -7.04 7.98
N GLY A 480 16.14 -7.13 9.13
CA GLY A 480 16.16 -6.05 10.12
C GLY A 480 16.71 -4.72 9.58
N ILE A 481 17.79 -4.77 8.79
CA ILE A 481 18.40 -3.57 8.16
C ILE A 481 17.47 -3.01 7.11
N VAL A 482 16.83 -3.88 6.36
CA VAL A 482 15.98 -3.54 5.20
C VAL A 482 14.75 -2.75 5.59
N ILE A 483 14.09 -3.09 6.70
CA ILE A 483 12.86 -2.43 7.15
C ILE A 483 13.02 -0.91 7.25
N VAL A 484 14.18 -0.43 7.70
CA VAL A 484 14.42 1.01 7.86
C VAL A 484 14.66 1.69 6.52
N VAL A 485 15.40 1.05 5.63
CA VAL A 485 15.64 1.58 4.30
C VAL A 485 14.34 1.61 3.50
N ASP A 486 13.55 0.53 3.55
CA ASP A 486 12.23 0.44 2.93
C ASP A 486 11.32 1.58 3.38
N MET A 487 11.25 1.84 4.68
CA MET A 487 10.46 2.93 5.23
C MET A 487 10.85 4.31 4.68
N ILE A 488 12.14 4.54 4.43
CA ILE A 488 12.63 5.82 3.86
C ILE A 488 12.34 5.88 2.36
N THR A 489 12.53 4.77 1.65
CA THR A 489 12.36 4.70 0.20
C THR A 489 10.91 4.60 -0.24
N ASP A 490 9.98 4.25 0.66
CA ASP A 490 8.55 4.20 0.39
C ASP A 490 8.00 5.59 -0.02
N PHE A 491 8.47 6.68 0.58
CA PHE A 491 8.07 8.04 0.21
C PHE A 491 8.39 8.39 -1.25
N PRO A 492 9.66 8.40 -1.69
CA PRO A 492 9.99 8.65 -3.09
C PRO A 492 9.52 7.53 -4.01
N GLY A 493 9.47 6.29 -3.53
CA GLY A 493 8.98 5.14 -4.27
C GLY A 493 7.53 5.31 -4.69
N THR A 494 6.64 5.57 -3.74
CA THR A 494 5.22 5.81 -4.02
C THR A 494 5.03 6.99 -4.98
N ALA A 495 5.79 8.07 -4.80
CA ALA A 495 5.72 9.23 -5.70
C ALA A 495 6.12 8.87 -7.14
N CYS A 496 7.20 8.11 -7.32
CA CYS A 496 7.67 7.65 -8.63
C CYS A 496 6.70 6.65 -9.27
N SER A 497 6.11 5.72 -8.50
CA SER A 497 5.15 4.74 -9.00
C SER A 497 3.88 5.41 -9.50
N VAL A 498 3.24 6.24 -8.68
CA VAL A 498 1.97 6.89 -9.01
C VAL A 498 2.12 7.86 -10.20
N SER A 499 3.17 8.71 -10.18
CA SER A 499 3.40 9.68 -11.26
C SER A 499 3.98 9.04 -12.51
N GLY A 500 4.80 8.00 -12.36
CA GLY A 500 5.32 7.20 -13.46
C GLY A 500 4.19 6.51 -14.23
N TRP A 501 3.21 6.01 -13.50
CA TRP A 501 2.03 5.41 -14.13
C TRP A 501 1.19 6.43 -14.91
N GLN A 502 1.02 7.66 -14.42
CA GLN A 502 0.37 8.73 -15.20
C GLN A 502 1.05 8.95 -16.55
N LEU A 503 2.38 8.95 -16.57
CA LEU A 503 3.16 9.11 -17.80
C LEU A 503 2.95 7.92 -18.76
N ILE A 504 2.93 6.69 -18.27
CA ILE A 504 2.67 5.50 -19.07
C ILE A 504 1.23 5.52 -19.62
N MET A 505 0.26 5.91 -18.81
CA MET A 505 -1.13 6.05 -19.23
C MET A 505 -1.32 7.07 -20.36
N THR A 506 -0.46 8.09 -20.45
CA THR A 506 -0.45 9.03 -21.56
C THR A 506 -0.13 8.33 -22.90
N ASP A 507 0.76 7.33 -22.90
CA ASP A 507 1.05 6.54 -24.11
C ASP A 507 -0.09 5.56 -24.43
N VAL A 508 -0.69 4.95 -23.41
CA VAL A 508 -1.87 4.09 -23.60
C VAL A 508 -3.00 4.88 -24.23
N ALA A 509 -3.28 6.09 -23.71
CA ALA A 509 -4.30 6.98 -24.23
C ALA A 509 -4.06 7.37 -25.70
N ASP A 510 -2.83 7.74 -26.05
CA ASP A 510 -2.47 8.07 -27.43
C ASP A 510 -2.65 6.86 -28.37
N SER A 511 -2.27 5.67 -27.91
CA SER A 511 -2.42 4.44 -28.68
C SER A 511 -3.87 4.02 -28.92
N LEU A 512 -4.79 4.50 -28.10
CA LEU A 512 -6.23 4.28 -28.19
C LEU A 512 -6.96 5.41 -28.93
N GLY A 513 -6.28 6.52 -29.24
CA GLY A 513 -6.91 7.73 -29.74
C GLY A 513 -7.73 8.51 -28.69
N MET A 514 -7.44 8.26 -27.42
CA MET A 514 -8.13 8.83 -26.24
C MET A 514 -7.26 9.87 -25.52
N LEU A 515 -6.36 10.53 -26.24
CA LEU A 515 -5.46 11.58 -25.71
C LEU A 515 -5.76 12.92 -26.38
N ASP A 516 -6.16 13.91 -25.59
CA ASP A 516 -6.23 15.30 -26.04
C ASP A 516 -4.82 15.93 -26.03
N LYS A 517 -4.23 15.99 -27.24
CA LYS A 517 -2.87 16.50 -27.44
C LYS A 517 -2.78 18.02 -27.23
N GLU A 518 -3.89 18.75 -27.39
CA GLU A 518 -3.90 20.20 -27.14
C GLU A 518 -3.80 20.47 -25.65
N THR A 519 -4.62 19.80 -24.85
CA THR A 519 -4.54 19.86 -23.38
C THR A 519 -3.15 19.43 -22.87
N LEU A 520 -2.57 18.36 -23.43
CA LEU A 520 -1.24 17.90 -23.05
C LEU A 520 -0.15 18.97 -23.29
N ARG A 521 -0.24 19.73 -24.40
CA ARG A 521 0.74 20.75 -24.81
C ARG A 521 0.49 22.13 -24.20
N LYS A 522 -0.69 22.39 -23.68
CA LYS A 522 -1.06 23.68 -23.10
C LYS A 522 -0.22 23.98 -21.87
N LYS A 523 0.43 25.16 -21.86
CA LYS A 523 1.13 25.69 -20.71
C LYS A 523 0.11 26.31 -19.76
N ASN A 524 -0.34 25.58 -18.76
CA ASN A 524 -1.17 26.15 -17.68
C ASN A 524 -0.28 26.58 -16.52
#